data_d10274d0a2183a7d9d136f080bfb4ad6
#
_entry.id   d10274d0a2183a7d9d136f080bfb4ad6
#
_cell.length_a   1.000
_cell.length_b   1.000
_cell.length_c   1.000
_cell.angle_alpha   90.00
_cell.angle_beta   90.00
_cell.angle_gamma   90.00
#
_symmetry.space_group_name_H-M   'P 1'
#
loop_
_entity.id
_entity.type
_entity.pdbx_description
1 polymer ?
#
loop_
_entity_poly.entity_id
_entity_poly.type
_entity_poly.pdbx_seq_one_letter_code
_entity_poly.pdbx_strand_id
1 'polypeptide(L)'
;MVFFSSGRWSGFALGRFARWCALAVACGAALASGVANAAAGQCIAHSPAHRVALVELYSSEGCNSCPPADNWLGQWKQGGAAQGVVPLALHVDYWNSLGWTDRFSQHRFTERQQTLTDVAGAHTIYTPEVFVAGREMRHWSSADSFADRVRQIVAQPASADVAVELKPRAGSPSGAFDIDAQFTSHAATADPLNAYVAVYENALTSQVRAGENSGATLHHERVVRQWIGPVSLAAGHAQIHHDVTLDAVDAGAPADRFGVVAFVENAATSDVLQAADLAACH
;
A
#
# COMPACT_ATOMS: atom_id res chain seq x y z
N MET A 1 -35.81 3.96 62.43
CA MET A 1 -35.27 4.63 63.62
C MET A 1 -34.52 5.85 63.07
N VAL A 2 -35.17 7.06 62.99
CA VAL A 2 -35.17 8.11 64.00
C VAL A 2 -33.76 8.70 64.20
N PHE A 3 -33.42 9.98 63.97
CA PHE A 3 -34.01 11.30 64.10
C PHE A 3 -33.07 12.31 63.39
N PHE A 4 -33.57 13.31 62.62
CA PHE A 4 -33.78 14.72 62.89
C PHE A 4 -32.66 15.48 63.65
N SER A 5 -32.16 16.63 63.00
CA SER A 5 -32.34 17.95 63.59
C SER A 5 -31.70 19.04 62.70
N SER A 6 -32.44 19.90 62.25
CA SER A 6 -32.65 21.27 61.98
C SER A 6 -31.83 22.28 62.83
N GLY A 7 -31.44 23.40 62.21
CA GLY A 7 -30.90 24.58 62.88
C GLY A 7 -30.77 25.80 61.96
N ARG A 8 -31.84 26.58 61.85
CA ARG A 8 -31.84 27.98 61.33
C ARG A 8 -31.21 28.88 62.38
N TRP A 9 -30.54 29.93 61.99
CA TRP A 9 -30.71 31.28 62.59
C TRP A 9 -30.28 32.36 61.64
N SER A 10 -31.08 33.41 61.63
CA SER A 10 -31.11 34.67 60.89
C SER A 10 -30.17 35.73 61.50
N GLY A 11 -29.78 36.72 60.74
CA GLY A 11 -29.18 37.92 61.23
C GLY A 11 -28.98 39.03 60.20
N PHE A 12 -29.82 39.99 60.21
CA PHE A 12 -29.80 41.26 59.45
C PHE A 12 -28.59 42.13 59.76
N ALA A 13 -28.07 42.88 58.80
CA ALA A 13 -27.79 44.36 59.01
C ALA A 13 -27.50 45.03 57.64
N LEU A 14 -28.18 46.19 57.52
CA LEU A 14 -28.03 47.23 56.48
C LEU A 14 -26.74 47.99 56.61
N GLY A 15 -26.22 48.54 55.52
CA GLY A 15 -25.24 49.63 55.60
C GLY A 15 -24.58 50.11 54.31
N ARG A 16 -25.23 51.07 53.64
CA ARG A 16 -24.70 52.31 53.00
C ARG A 16 -23.77 52.26 51.80
N PHE A 17 -24.34 52.76 50.72
CA PHE A 17 -23.83 53.58 49.61
C PHE A 17 -22.35 53.99 49.58
N ALA A 18 -21.63 53.67 48.48
CA ALA A 18 -20.67 54.58 47.90
C ALA A 18 -20.59 54.30 46.36
N ARG A 19 -20.96 55.37 45.62
CA ARG A 19 -20.79 55.45 44.15
C ARG A 19 -19.30 55.57 43.82
N TRP A 20 -18.75 54.77 42.99
CA TRP A 20 -17.51 55.09 42.27
C TRP A 20 -17.59 54.65 40.80
N CYS A 21 -17.07 55.55 39.98
CA CYS A 21 -17.14 55.62 38.52
C CYS A 21 -16.74 54.33 37.76
N ALA A 22 -17.51 54.10 36.74
CA ALA A 22 -17.18 53.15 35.68
C ALA A 22 -16.04 53.67 34.80
N LEU A 23 -14.96 52.96 34.72
CA LEU A 23 -14.01 53.00 33.61
C LEU A 23 -14.16 51.72 32.82
N ALA A 24 -14.87 51.84 31.70
CA ALA A 24 -14.97 50.77 30.72
C ALA A 24 -13.64 50.62 29.97
N VAL A 25 -12.82 49.65 30.34
CA VAL A 25 -11.70 49.21 29.54
C VAL A 25 -12.27 48.22 28.50
N ALA A 26 -12.44 48.70 27.28
CA ALA A 26 -12.74 47.87 26.14
C ALA A 26 -11.51 47.03 25.80
N CYS A 27 -11.47 45.77 26.29
CA CYS A 27 -10.50 44.79 25.88
C CYS A 27 -10.92 44.27 24.49
N GLY A 28 -10.34 44.84 23.43
CA GLY A 28 -10.47 44.34 22.09
C GLY A 28 -9.82 42.95 21.99
N ALA A 29 -10.63 41.90 22.03
CA ALA A 29 -10.20 40.58 21.66
C ALA A 29 -9.96 40.54 20.15
N ALA A 30 -8.71 40.73 19.74
CA ALA A 30 -8.27 40.42 18.41
C ALA A 30 -8.39 38.90 18.23
N LEU A 31 -9.46 38.44 17.55
CA LEU A 31 -9.57 37.08 17.02
C LEU A 31 -8.50 36.93 15.95
N ALA A 32 -7.31 36.50 16.34
CA ALA A 32 -6.34 35.95 15.41
C ALA A 32 -6.97 34.71 14.82
N SER A 33 -7.60 34.87 13.66
CA SER A 33 -7.98 33.75 12.79
C SER A 33 -6.68 33.07 12.35
N GLY A 34 -6.21 32.13 13.16
CA GLY A 34 -5.18 31.20 12.75
C GLY A 34 -5.74 30.42 11.56
N VAL A 35 -5.32 30.78 10.35
CA VAL A 35 -5.41 29.89 9.21
C VAL A 35 -4.60 28.65 9.60
N ALA A 36 -5.31 27.61 10.04
CA ALA A 36 -4.73 26.28 10.11
C ALA A 36 -4.35 25.94 8.66
N ASN A 37 -3.08 26.17 8.31
CA ASN A 37 -2.49 25.50 7.18
C ASN A 37 -2.67 24.00 7.49
N ALA A 38 -3.67 23.37 6.89
CA ALA A 38 -3.66 21.93 6.76
C ALA A 38 -2.35 21.61 6.04
N ALA A 39 -1.35 21.15 6.78
CA ALA A 39 -0.15 20.60 6.19
C ALA A 39 -0.67 19.55 5.21
N ALA A 40 -0.39 19.74 3.92
CA ALA A 40 -0.62 18.72 2.93
C ALA A 40 0.01 17.46 3.51
N GLY A 41 -0.82 16.44 3.80
CA GLY A 41 -0.39 15.25 4.53
C GLY A 41 0.82 14.69 3.80
N GLN A 42 1.93 14.46 4.52
CA GLN A 42 3.12 13.88 3.92
C GLN A 42 2.75 12.49 3.40
N CYS A 43 2.88 12.33 2.10
CA CYS A 43 2.63 11.06 1.45
C CYS A 43 3.87 10.18 1.59
N ILE A 44 4.11 9.68 2.80
CA ILE A 44 5.28 8.88 3.15
C ILE A 44 4.82 7.63 3.90
N ALA A 45 5.39 6.49 3.53
CA ALA A 45 5.29 5.25 4.30
C ALA A 45 6.67 4.75 4.70
N HIS A 46 6.72 4.16 5.89
CA HIS A 46 7.87 3.43 6.40
C HIS A 46 7.45 1.98 6.66
N SER A 47 8.35 1.05 6.34
CA SER A 47 8.12 -0.34 6.69
C SER A 47 8.13 -0.54 8.22
N PRO A 48 7.34 -1.48 8.76
CA PRO A 48 7.34 -1.77 10.20
C PRO A 48 8.62 -2.51 10.62
N ALA A 49 8.85 -2.62 11.93
CA ALA A 49 10.02 -3.33 12.48
C ALA A 49 9.96 -4.86 12.30
N HIS A 50 8.81 -5.40 11.90
CA HIS A 50 8.64 -6.81 11.55
C HIS A 50 8.52 -6.98 10.03
N ARG A 51 8.82 -8.16 9.51
CA ARG A 51 8.64 -8.47 8.10
C ARG A 51 7.16 -8.37 7.70
N VAL A 52 6.91 -8.00 6.46
CA VAL A 52 5.57 -8.07 5.85
C VAL A 52 5.54 -9.10 4.73
N ALA A 53 4.37 -9.69 4.53
CA ALA A 53 4.15 -10.66 3.46
C ALA A 53 3.86 -9.91 2.15
N LEU A 54 4.86 -9.71 1.29
CA LEU A 54 4.63 -9.34 -0.10
C LEU A 54 3.92 -10.51 -0.79
N VAL A 55 2.75 -10.24 -1.37
CA VAL A 55 1.95 -11.22 -2.10
C VAL A 55 1.94 -10.85 -3.57
N GLU A 56 2.47 -11.71 -4.41
CA GLU A 56 2.51 -11.54 -5.86
C GLU A 56 1.56 -12.56 -6.49
N LEU A 57 0.49 -12.07 -7.10
CA LEU A 57 -0.44 -12.88 -7.90
C LEU A 57 -0.09 -12.71 -9.38
N TYR A 58 0.27 -13.79 -10.03
CA TYR A 58 0.43 -13.88 -11.48
C TYR A 58 -0.89 -14.31 -12.10
N SER A 59 -1.48 -13.42 -12.91
CA SER A 59 -2.83 -13.51 -13.46
C SER A 59 -2.88 -13.10 -14.93
N SER A 60 -3.99 -13.29 -15.58
CA SER A 60 -4.29 -12.76 -16.91
C SER A 60 -5.79 -12.67 -17.15
N GLU A 61 -6.24 -11.62 -17.84
CA GLU A 61 -7.62 -11.52 -18.32
C GLU A 61 -8.02 -12.66 -19.29
N GLY A 62 -7.02 -13.29 -19.94
CA GLY A 62 -7.23 -14.42 -20.83
C GLY A 62 -7.48 -15.76 -20.15
N CYS A 63 -7.19 -15.87 -18.85
CA CYS A 63 -7.23 -17.10 -18.06
C CYS A 63 -8.57 -17.22 -17.30
N ASN A 64 -9.39 -18.23 -17.59
CA ASN A 64 -10.72 -18.40 -16.98
C ASN A 64 -10.68 -18.86 -15.52
N SER A 65 -9.58 -19.41 -15.05
CA SER A 65 -9.37 -19.79 -13.64
C SER A 65 -8.81 -18.64 -12.77
N CYS A 66 -8.46 -17.49 -13.38
CA CYS A 66 -7.85 -16.37 -12.69
C CYS A 66 -8.82 -15.48 -11.88
N PRO A 67 -10.06 -15.21 -12.33
CA PRO A 67 -10.94 -14.26 -11.63
C PRO A 67 -11.20 -14.57 -10.14
N PRO A 68 -11.29 -15.83 -9.68
CA PRO A 68 -11.36 -16.11 -8.25
C PRO A 68 -10.12 -15.65 -7.46
N ALA A 69 -8.92 -15.74 -8.05
CA ALA A 69 -7.68 -15.29 -7.42
C ALA A 69 -7.58 -13.76 -7.39
N ASP A 70 -8.00 -13.09 -8.46
CA ASP A 70 -8.09 -11.63 -8.52
C ASP A 70 -9.04 -11.09 -7.43
N ASN A 71 -10.21 -11.71 -7.30
CA ASN A 71 -11.17 -11.37 -6.25
C ASN A 71 -10.62 -11.64 -4.84
N TRP A 72 -9.90 -12.72 -4.64
CA TRP A 72 -9.23 -13.02 -3.38
C TRP A 72 -8.15 -11.99 -3.07
N LEU A 73 -7.30 -11.61 -4.02
CA LEU A 73 -6.28 -10.58 -3.83
C LEU A 73 -6.93 -9.23 -3.47
N GLY A 74 -8.03 -8.89 -4.13
CA GLY A 74 -8.78 -7.64 -3.91
C GLY A 74 -9.27 -7.46 -2.48
N GLN A 75 -9.44 -8.54 -1.71
CA GLN A 75 -9.81 -8.46 -0.28
C GLN A 75 -8.72 -7.82 0.56
N TRP A 76 -7.46 -7.86 0.11
CA TRP A 76 -6.28 -7.33 0.79
C TRP A 76 -5.88 -5.92 0.32
N LYS A 77 -6.63 -5.31 -0.60
CA LYS A 77 -6.30 -4.02 -1.22
C LYS A 77 -6.07 -2.87 -0.23
N GLN A 78 -6.74 -2.91 0.92
CA GLN A 78 -6.61 -1.93 2.00
C GLN A 78 -5.67 -2.41 3.12
N GLY A 79 -5.03 -3.58 2.95
CA GLY A 79 -4.23 -4.20 3.98
C GLY A 79 -3.01 -3.42 4.37
N GLY A 80 -2.20 -3.09 3.40
CA GLY A 80 -0.92 -2.42 3.61
C GLY A 80 -0.01 -3.11 4.63
N ALA A 81 1.16 -2.58 4.80
CA ALA A 81 2.16 -3.12 5.72
C ALA A 81 1.67 -3.19 7.18
N ALA A 82 0.73 -2.31 7.60
CA ALA A 82 0.16 -2.34 8.95
C ALA A 82 -0.63 -3.62 9.27
N GLN A 83 -1.18 -4.29 8.25
CA GLN A 83 -1.86 -5.58 8.39
C GLN A 83 -0.93 -6.78 8.09
N GLY A 84 0.34 -6.50 7.79
CA GLY A 84 1.34 -7.53 7.50
C GLY A 84 1.23 -8.15 6.11
N VAL A 85 0.37 -7.63 5.22
CA VAL A 85 0.14 -8.13 3.85
C VAL A 85 0.24 -6.99 2.85
N VAL A 86 1.08 -7.14 1.84
CA VAL A 86 1.25 -6.17 0.74
C VAL A 86 0.97 -6.89 -0.58
N PRO A 87 -0.23 -6.72 -1.18
CA PRO A 87 -0.61 -7.43 -2.40
C PRO A 87 -0.20 -6.69 -3.67
N LEU A 88 0.17 -7.44 -4.71
CA LEU A 88 0.42 -7.01 -6.08
C LEU A 88 -0.19 -8.01 -7.08
N ALA A 89 -0.89 -7.53 -8.10
CA ALA A 89 -1.33 -8.31 -9.25
C ALA A 89 -0.41 -8.02 -10.43
N LEU A 90 0.23 -9.05 -10.95
CA LEU A 90 1.16 -9.00 -12.08
C LEU A 90 0.55 -9.78 -13.25
N HIS A 91 0.14 -9.05 -14.29
CA HIS A 91 -0.49 -9.67 -15.45
C HIS A 91 0.55 -10.17 -16.44
N VAL A 92 0.52 -11.47 -16.73
CA VAL A 92 1.44 -12.17 -17.63
C VAL A 92 0.96 -12.12 -19.08
N ASP A 93 1.88 -12.19 -20.03
CA ASP A 93 1.58 -11.98 -21.44
C ASP A 93 1.42 -13.26 -22.27
N TYR A 94 1.75 -14.45 -21.75
CA TYR A 94 1.68 -15.69 -22.54
C TYR A 94 0.25 -16.15 -22.88
N TRP A 95 -0.78 -15.61 -22.22
CA TRP A 95 -2.18 -15.80 -22.57
C TRP A 95 -2.64 -14.98 -23.77
N ASN A 96 -1.92 -13.90 -24.15
CA ASN A 96 -2.32 -12.97 -25.20
C ASN A 96 -2.47 -13.66 -26.58
N SER A 97 -1.74 -14.75 -26.80
CA SER A 97 -1.83 -15.53 -28.04
C SER A 97 -3.14 -16.32 -28.20
N LEU A 98 -3.97 -16.42 -27.14
CA LEU A 98 -5.20 -17.20 -27.11
C LEU A 98 -6.46 -16.38 -27.44
N GLY A 99 -6.31 -15.24 -28.11
CA GLY A 99 -7.40 -14.48 -28.69
C GLY A 99 -7.81 -13.22 -27.94
N TRP A 100 -7.28 -12.98 -26.73
CA TRP A 100 -7.49 -11.75 -25.97
C TRP A 100 -6.16 -11.19 -25.50
N THR A 101 -5.85 -9.96 -25.89
CA THR A 101 -4.66 -9.25 -25.38
C THR A 101 -5.02 -8.52 -24.10
N ASP A 102 -4.47 -8.97 -22.99
CA ASP A 102 -4.59 -8.31 -21.70
C ASP A 102 -3.78 -7.01 -21.71
N ARG A 103 -4.48 -5.87 -21.57
CA ARG A 103 -3.86 -4.53 -21.63
C ARG A 103 -2.94 -4.21 -20.47
N PHE A 104 -2.99 -4.99 -19.40
CA PHE A 104 -2.15 -4.82 -18.22
C PHE A 104 -0.93 -5.74 -18.24
N SER A 105 -0.92 -6.72 -19.15
CA SER A 105 0.15 -7.69 -19.23
C SER A 105 1.47 -7.07 -19.66
N GLN A 106 2.55 -7.54 -19.06
CA GLN A 106 3.92 -7.14 -19.40
C GLN A 106 4.82 -8.38 -19.42
N HIS A 107 5.65 -8.49 -20.46
CA HIS A 107 6.57 -9.62 -20.60
C HIS A 107 7.50 -9.81 -19.40
N ARG A 108 7.95 -8.71 -18.79
CA ARG A 108 8.77 -8.74 -17.56
C ARG A 108 8.11 -9.45 -16.38
N PHE A 109 6.78 -9.53 -16.32
CA PHE A 109 6.07 -10.26 -15.27
C PHE A 109 6.09 -11.76 -15.52
N THR A 110 6.05 -12.19 -16.78
CA THR A 110 6.32 -13.58 -17.16
C THR A 110 7.76 -13.98 -16.80
N GLU A 111 8.75 -13.13 -17.09
CA GLU A 111 10.15 -13.37 -16.73
C GLU A 111 10.35 -13.43 -15.20
N ARG A 112 9.69 -12.53 -14.44
CA ARG A 112 9.76 -12.56 -12.98
C ARG A 112 9.13 -13.82 -12.41
N GLN A 113 7.95 -14.22 -12.91
CA GLN A 113 7.30 -15.47 -12.53
C GLN A 113 8.23 -16.66 -12.77
N GLN A 114 8.84 -16.74 -13.95
CA GLN A 114 9.80 -17.80 -14.27
C GLN A 114 10.98 -17.82 -13.31
N THR A 115 11.54 -16.64 -12.98
CA THR A 115 12.64 -16.52 -12.02
C THR A 115 12.27 -17.06 -10.65
N LEU A 116 11.09 -16.70 -10.13
CA LEU A 116 10.61 -17.20 -8.82
C LEU A 116 10.38 -18.71 -8.84
N THR A 117 9.83 -19.22 -9.95
CA THR A 117 9.57 -20.64 -10.16
C THR A 117 10.87 -21.43 -10.22
N ASP A 118 11.88 -20.95 -10.96
CA ASP A 118 13.21 -21.59 -11.07
C ASP A 118 13.94 -21.62 -9.71
N VAL A 119 13.89 -20.51 -8.95
CA VAL A 119 14.48 -20.44 -7.60
C VAL A 119 13.78 -21.41 -6.65
N ALA A 120 12.48 -21.67 -6.84
CA ALA A 120 11.74 -22.67 -6.08
C ALA A 120 12.06 -24.12 -6.52
N GLY A 121 12.89 -24.32 -7.56
CA GLY A 121 13.22 -25.64 -8.12
C GLY A 121 12.10 -26.25 -8.93
N ALA A 122 11.09 -25.47 -9.34
CA ALA A 122 10.05 -25.85 -10.26
C ALA A 122 10.42 -25.42 -11.70
N HIS A 123 9.69 -25.94 -12.70
CA HIS A 123 10.01 -25.67 -14.12
C HIS A 123 8.78 -25.29 -14.95
N THR A 124 7.64 -25.12 -14.30
CA THR A 124 6.38 -24.83 -14.99
C THR A 124 5.72 -23.63 -14.32
N ILE A 125 5.55 -22.56 -15.09
CA ILE A 125 4.72 -21.42 -14.72
C ILE A 125 3.27 -21.70 -15.11
N TYR A 126 2.33 -21.16 -14.35
CA TYR A 126 0.89 -21.30 -14.60
C TYR A 126 0.13 -20.09 -14.02
N THR A 127 -1.14 -19.95 -14.35
CA THR A 127 -2.02 -18.98 -13.74
C THR A 127 -3.32 -19.61 -13.26
N PRO A 128 -3.91 -19.12 -12.16
CA PRO A 128 -3.32 -18.14 -11.26
C PRO A 128 -2.21 -18.77 -10.40
N GLU A 129 -1.06 -18.11 -10.29
CA GLU A 129 0.04 -18.54 -9.42
C GLU A 129 0.31 -17.45 -8.37
N VAL A 130 0.51 -17.85 -7.11
CA VAL A 130 0.70 -16.93 -5.98
C VAL A 130 2.03 -17.22 -5.31
N PHE A 131 2.82 -16.15 -5.11
CA PHE A 131 4.00 -16.17 -4.27
C PHE A 131 3.81 -15.28 -3.05
N VAL A 132 4.25 -15.74 -1.88
CA VAL A 132 4.21 -15.02 -0.62
C VAL A 132 5.63 -14.89 -0.08
N ALA A 133 6.15 -13.66 -0.04
CA ALA A 133 7.53 -13.33 0.28
C ALA A 133 8.54 -14.16 -0.54
N GLY A 134 8.32 -14.26 -1.86
CA GLY A 134 9.19 -14.97 -2.80
C GLY A 134 9.04 -16.50 -2.79
N ARG A 135 8.06 -17.06 -2.12
CA ARG A 135 7.80 -18.51 -2.06
C ARG A 135 6.42 -18.85 -2.59
N GLU A 136 6.35 -19.84 -3.50
CA GLU A 136 5.08 -20.32 -4.06
C GLU A 136 4.12 -20.75 -2.96
N MET A 137 2.86 -20.36 -3.10
CA MET A 137 1.78 -20.73 -2.21
C MET A 137 0.60 -21.34 -2.97
N ARG A 138 0.64 -22.65 -3.21
CA ARG A 138 -0.39 -23.39 -3.96
C ARG A 138 -1.76 -23.38 -3.31
N HIS A 139 -1.80 -23.29 -1.97
CA HIS A 139 -3.04 -23.28 -1.19
C HIS A 139 -3.46 -21.86 -0.77
N TRP A 140 -3.24 -20.88 -1.67
CA TRP A 140 -3.55 -19.48 -1.41
C TRP A 140 -5.04 -19.24 -1.06
N SER A 141 -5.95 -20.03 -1.63
CA SER A 141 -7.41 -19.93 -1.38
C SER A 141 -7.84 -20.49 0.00
N SER A 142 -6.97 -21.22 0.70
CA SER A 142 -7.23 -21.66 2.06
C SER A 142 -6.92 -20.53 3.05
N ALA A 143 -7.98 -19.97 3.66
CA ALA A 143 -7.84 -18.87 4.61
C ALA A 143 -6.89 -19.19 5.77
N ASP A 144 -6.97 -20.41 6.33
CA ASP A 144 -6.10 -20.84 7.42
C ASP A 144 -4.64 -20.97 6.98
N SER A 145 -4.40 -21.60 5.82
CA SER A 145 -3.04 -21.76 5.29
C SER A 145 -2.40 -20.40 4.99
N PHE A 146 -3.15 -19.47 4.42
CA PHE A 146 -2.66 -18.13 4.13
C PHE A 146 -2.39 -17.35 5.43
N ALA A 147 -3.32 -17.37 6.39
CA ALA A 147 -3.14 -16.71 7.67
C ALA A 147 -1.94 -17.27 8.45
N ASP A 148 -1.71 -18.59 8.42
CA ASP A 148 -0.54 -19.23 9.02
C ASP A 148 0.76 -18.76 8.38
N ARG A 149 0.80 -18.67 7.05
CA ARG A 149 1.96 -18.16 6.31
C ARG A 149 2.26 -16.71 6.65
N VAL A 150 1.25 -15.84 6.69
CA VAL A 150 1.39 -14.43 7.08
C VAL A 150 1.90 -14.32 8.51
N ARG A 151 1.31 -15.06 9.46
CA ARG A 151 1.76 -15.06 10.86
C ARG A 151 3.23 -15.47 11.01
N GLN A 152 3.68 -16.50 10.29
CA GLN A 152 5.09 -16.92 10.29
C GLN A 152 6.04 -15.83 9.78
N ILE A 153 5.65 -15.07 8.77
CA ILE A 153 6.46 -13.98 8.22
C ILE A 153 6.48 -12.80 9.19
N VAL A 154 5.31 -12.36 9.67
CA VAL A 154 5.17 -11.20 10.56
C VAL A 154 5.82 -11.43 11.93
N ALA A 155 5.94 -12.69 12.38
CA ALA A 155 6.65 -13.02 13.61
C ALA A 155 8.18 -12.83 13.53
N GLN A 156 8.73 -12.58 12.32
CA GLN A 156 10.16 -12.37 12.13
C GLN A 156 10.49 -10.86 12.20
N PRO A 157 11.60 -10.48 12.83
CA PRO A 157 12.10 -9.11 12.73
C PRO A 157 12.46 -8.80 11.28
N ALA A 158 12.27 -7.55 10.87
CA ALA A 158 12.71 -7.08 9.57
C ALA A 158 14.24 -7.08 9.51
N SER A 159 14.81 -7.47 8.37
CA SER A 159 16.24 -7.40 8.09
C SER A 159 16.59 -6.30 7.09
N ALA A 160 15.61 -5.46 6.74
CA ALA A 160 15.79 -4.24 5.96
C ALA A 160 14.74 -3.20 6.38
N ASP A 161 15.06 -1.93 6.17
CA ASP A 161 14.13 -0.81 6.27
C ASP A 161 13.84 -0.26 4.88
N VAL A 162 12.58 0.07 4.64
CA VAL A 162 12.09 0.69 3.40
C VAL A 162 11.29 1.94 3.76
N ALA A 163 11.65 3.06 3.15
CA ALA A 163 10.87 4.29 3.19
C ALA A 163 10.50 4.70 1.76
N VAL A 164 9.26 5.11 1.54
CA VAL A 164 8.80 5.58 0.23
C VAL A 164 7.96 6.84 0.39
N GLU A 165 8.24 7.83 -0.44
CA GLU A 165 7.54 9.10 -0.51
C GLU A 165 6.95 9.29 -1.91
N LEU A 166 5.71 9.77 -1.98
CA LEU A 166 5.05 10.19 -3.20
C LEU A 166 4.83 11.72 -3.19
N LYS A 167 5.23 12.38 -4.26
CA LYS A 167 5.05 13.82 -4.45
C LYS A 167 4.15 14.06 -5.66
N PRO A 168 2.86 14.42 -5.47
CA PRO A 168 2.01 14.79 -6.59
C PRO A 168 2.60 15.95 -7.38
N ARG A 169 2.60 15.86 -8.71
CA ARG A 169 3.06 16.96 -9.58
C ARG A 169 1.94 17.97 -9.74
N ALA A 170 2.16 19.19 -9.26
CA ALA A 170 1.21 20.28 -9.40
C ALA A 170 0.90 20.57 -10.88
N GLY A 171 -0.40 20.64 -11.22
CA GLY A 171 -0.85 20.96 -12.58
C GLY A 171 -0.78 19.77 -13.56
N SER A 172 -0.39 18.57 -13.12
CA SER A 172 -0.38 17.38 -13.93
C SER A 172 -1.68 16.56 -13.76
N PRO A 173 -2.03 15.69 -14.74
CA PRO A 173 -3.16 14.78 -14.60
C PRO A 173 -3.03 13.90 -13.35
N SER A 174 -4.16 13.37 -12.86
CA SER A 174 -4.16 12.29 -11.88
C SER A 174 -3.30 11.14 -12.40
N GLY A 175 -2.40 10.61 -11.54
CA GLY A 175 -1.46 9.57 -11.93
C GLY A 175 -0.06 10.06 -12.34
N ALA A 176 0.22 11.38 -12.21
CA ALA A 176 1.56 11.93 -12.37
C ALA A 176 2.12 12.32 -11.00
N PHE A 177 3.19 11.66 -10.59
CA PHE A 177 3.86 11.89 -9.30
C PHE A 177 5.33 11.47 -9.35
N ASP A 178 6.12 12.00 -8.44
CA ASP A 178 7.51 11.61 -8.24
C ASP A 178 7.60 10.65 -7.07
N ILE A 179 8.41 9.62 -7.21
CA ILE A 179 8.70 8.62 -6.19
C ILE A 179 10.12 8.84 -5.69
N ASP A 180 10.27 8.92 -4.37
CA ASP A 180 11.54 8.80 -3.68
C ASP A 180 11.48 7.59 -2.74
N ALA A 181 12.24 6.54 -3.02
CA ALA A 181 12.32 5.34 -2.18
C ALA A 181 13.74 5.13 -1.66
N GLN A 182 13.86 4.84 -0.37
CA GLN A 182 15.13 4.59 0.32
C GLN A 182 15.09 3.20 0.95
N PHE A 183 16.21 2.50 0.83
CA PHE A 183 16.37 1.12 1.28
C PHE A 183 17.64 0.99 2.10
N THR A 184 17.54 0.36 3.26
CA THR A 184 18.67 0.05 4.14
C THR A 184 18.57 -1.40 4.58
N SER A 185 19.61 -2.19 4.38
CA SER A 185 19.69 -3.58 4.80
C SER A 185 20.46 -3.72 6.09
N HIS A 186 19.94 -4.56 6.99
CA HIS A 186 20.60 -5.04 8.21
C HIS A 186 20.86 -6.55 8.12
N ALA A 187 20.60 -7.14 6.95
CA ALA A 187 20.75 -8.58 6.74
C ALA A 187 22.22 -9.00 6.86
N ALA A 188 22.49 -10.01 7.67
CA ALA A 188 23.77 -10.66 7.75
C ALA A 188 23.91 -11.70 6.63
N THR A 189 24.00 -11.24 5.38
CA THR A 189 24.15 -12.07 4.19
C THR A 189 25.24 -11.55 3.30
N ALA A 190 25.94 -12.47 2.60
CA ALA A 190 26.86 -12.14 1.52
C ALA A 190 26.15 -12.12 0.15
N ASP A 191 24.90 -12.54 0.08
CA ASP A 191 24.14 -12.56 -1.16
C ASP A 191 23.84 -11.14 -1.63
N PRO A 192 23.79 -10.91 -2.95
CA PRO A 192 23.33 -9.65 -3.49
C PRO A 192 21.89 -9.35 -3.09
N LEU A 193 21.63 -8.10 -2.72
CA LEU A 193 20.28 -7.62 -2.41
C LEU A 193 19.86 -6.61 -3.47
N ASN A 194 18.59 -6.71 -3.87
CA ASN A 194 17.98 -5.82 -4.85
C ASN A 194 16.79 -5.06 -4.27
N ALA A 195 16.68 -3.79 -4.63
CA ALA A 195 15.54 -2.94 -4.37
C ALA A 195 14.65 -2.86 -5.60
N TYR A 196 13.35 -2.82 -5.35
CA TYR A 196 12.31 -2.66 -6.37
C TYR A 196 11.25 -1.66 -5.93
N VAL A 197 10.64 -1.02 -6.93
CA VAL A 197 9.42 -0.22 -6.75
C VAL A 197 8.40 -0.65 -7.78
N ALA A 198 7.19 -0.97 -7.32
CA ALA A 198 6.04 -1.29 -8.15
C ALA A 198 4.97 -0.21 -7.99
N VAL A 199 4.57 0.42 -9.10
CA VAL A 199 3.42 1.34 -9.12
C VAL A 199 2.19 0.54 -9.48
N TYR A 200 1.16 0.58 -8.65
CA TYR A 200 -0.09 -0.14 -8.88
C TYR A 200 -1.29 0.78 -9.07
N GLU A 201 -2.34 0.25 -9.69
CA GLU A 201 -3.64 0.89 -9.85
C GLU A 201 -4.76 -0.04 -9.35
N ASN A 202 -5.74 0.55 -8.66
CA ASN A 202 -6.94 -0.11 -8.15
C ASN A 202 -8.16 0.21 -9.00
N ALA A 203 -9.27 -0.49 -8.72
CA ALA A 203 -10.59 -0.26 -9.29
C ALA A 203 -10.62 -0.25 -10.82
N LEU A 204 -9.81 -1.10 -11.43
CA LEU A 204 -9.77 -1.28 -12.88
C LEU A 204 -10.90 -2.22 -13.32
N THR A 205 -11.48 -1.92 -14.49
CA THR A 205 -12.55 -2.74 -15.07
C THR A 205 -12.25 -3.03 -16.52
N SER A 206 -12.42 -4.27 -16.94
CA SER A 206 -12.26 -4.72 -18.33
C SER A 206 -13.47 -5.46 -18.83
N GLN A 207 -13.89 -5.12 -20.08
CA GLN A 207 -14.90 -5.88 -20.82
C GLN A 207 -14.18 -6.83 -21.77
N VAL A 208 -14.07 -8.09 -21.40
CA VAL A 208 -13.36 -9.10 -22.20
C VAL A 208 -14.23 -9.51 -23.39
N ARG A 209 -13.67 -9.42 -24.60
CA ARG A 209 -14.44 -9.65 -25.83
C ARG A 209 -14.06 -10.91 -26.58
N ALA A 210 -13.01 -11.58 -26.14
CA ALA A 210 -12.51 -12.82 -26.77
C ALA A 210 -11.74 -13.68 -25.75
N GLY A 211 -11.26 -14.84 -26.17
CA GLY A 211 -10.58 -15.79 -25.27
C GLY A 211 -11.52 -16.50 -24.31
N GLU A 212 -10.97 -17.12 -23.28
CA GLU A 212 -11.73 -17.98 -22.33
C GLU A 212 -12.74 -17.19 -21.48
N ASN A 213 -12.47 -15.91 -21.21
CA ASN A 213 -13.35 -15.00 -20.44
C ASN A 213 -14.26 -14.15 -21.34
N SER A 214 -14.46 -14.53 -22.61
CA SER A 214 -15.30 -13.75 -23.54
C SER A 214 -16.69 -13.45 -22.96
N GLY A 215 -17.09 -12.17 -23.00
CA GLY A 215 -18.36 -11.66 -22.46
C GLY A 215 -18.33 -11.28 -20.98
N ALA A 216 -17.25 -11.58 -20.25
CA ALA A 216 -17.12 -11.24 -18.84
C ALA A 216 -16.73 -9.76 -18.65
N THR A 217 -17.23 -9.20 -17.55
CA THR A 217 -16.69 -7.96 -16.96
C THR A 217 -15.79 -8.34 -15.81
N LEU A 218 -14.50 -8.03 -15.91
CA LEU A 218 -13.51 -8.30 -14.88
C LEU A 218 -13.21 -7.03 -14.09
N HIS A 219 -13.02 -7.19 -12.78
CA HIS A 219 -12.62 -6.13 -11.86
C HIS A 219 -11.28 -6.48 -11.24
N HIS A 220 -10.35 -5.52 -11.26
CA HIS A 220 -9.00 -5.74 -10.80
C HIS A 220 -8.59 -4.71 -9.77
N GLU A 221 -7.83 -5.16 -8.79
CA GLU A 221 -7.23 -4.37 -7.73
C GLU A 221 -5.72 -4.63 -7.69
N ARG A 222 -4.94 -3.63 -7.29
CA ARG A 222 -3.49 -3.77 -7.06
C ARG A 222 -2.69 -4.16 -8.31
N VAL A 223 -3.20 -3.84 -9.51
CA VAL A 223 -2.56 -4.17 -10.78
C VAL A 223 -1.30 -3.36 -10.98
N VAL A 224 -0.17 -4.02 -11.14
CA VAL A 224 1.11 -3.35 -11.36
C VAL A 224 1.16 -2.74 -12.76
N ARG A 225 1.32 -1.42 -12.80
CA ARG A 225 1.39 -0.62 -14.03
C ARG A 225 2.83 -0.30 -14.44
N GLN A 226 3.70 -0.05 -13.44
CA GLN A 226 5.12 0.15 -13.66
C GLN A 226 5.93 -0.66 -12.65
N TRP A 227 7.08 -1.13 -13.12
CA TRP A 227 8.02 -1.90 -12.32
C TRP A 227 9.42 -1.33 -12.50
N ILE A 228 10.01 -0.85 -11.44
CA ILE A 228 11.31 -0.22 -11.38
C ILE A 228 12.26 -1.14 -10.62
N GLY A 229 13.43 -1.37 -11.13
CA GLY A 229 14.42 -2.30 -10.57
C GLY A 229 14.71 -3.46 -11.51
N PRO A 230 15.65 -4.36 -11.12
CA PRO A 230 16.38 -4.32 -9.84
C PRO A 230 17.39 -3.18 -9.72
N VAL A 231 17.52 -2.61 -8.52
CA VAL A 231 18.61 -1.71 -8.15
C VAL A 231 19.37 -2.36 -7.00
N SER A 232 20.66 -2.65 -7.22
CA SER A 232 21.49 -3.33 -6.21
C SER A 232 21.74 -2.44 -4.99
N LEU A 233 21.68 -3.03 -3.79
CA LEU A 233 22.02 -2.36 -2.54
C LEU A 233 23.55 -2.31 -2.39
N ALA A 234 24.16 -1.16 -2.72
CA ALA A 234 25.60 -0.94 -2.54
C ALA A 234 25.88 -0.65 -1.06
N ALA A 235 26.78 -1.43 -0.46
CA ALA A 235 27.10 -1.35 0.98
C ALA A 235 25.85 -1.38 1.89
N GLY A 236 24.82 -2.12 1.47
CA GLY A 236 23.57 -2.25 2.22
C GLY A 236 22.56 -1.12 2.01
N HIS A 237 22.79 -0.21 1.07
CA HIS A 237 21.91 0.93 0.79
C HIS A 237 21.57 1.03 -0.69
N ALA A 238 20.34 1.46 -0.98
CA ALA A 238 19.91 1.88 -2.30
C ALA A 238 18.93 3.06 -2.20
N GLN A 239 18.83 3.82 -3.28
CA GLN A 239 17.83 4.85 -3.47
C GLN A 239 17.27 4.74 -4.88
N ILE A 240 15.95 4.86 -5.01
CA ILE A 240 15.26 4.93 -6.29
C ILE A 240 14.50 6.26 -6.32
N HIS A 241 14.86 7.09 -7.30
CA HIS A 241 14.07 8.26 -7.68
C HIS A 241 13.47 8.00 -9.05
N HIS A 242 12.16 8.18 -9.20
CA HIS A 242 11.49 7.89 -10.45
C HIS A 242 10.27 8.79 -10.67
N ASP A 243 10.20 9.34 -11.89
CA ASP A 243 9.07 10.15 -12.35
C ASP A 243 8.01 9.24 -12.96
N VAL A 244 6.82 9.24 -12.39
CA VAL A 244 5.69 8.45 -12.89
C VAL A 244 4.74 9.34 -13.66
N THR A 245 4.32 8.86 -14.82
CA THR A 245 3.13 9.32 -15.52
C THR A 245 2.39 8.10 -15.99
N LEU A 246 1.22 7.86 -15.42
CA LEU A 246 0.32 6.80 -15.86
C LEU A 246 -0.80 7.42 -16.67
N ASP A 247 -1.00 6.91 -17.87
CA ASP A 247 -2.21 7.22 -18.63
C ASP A 247 -3.40 6.68 -17.83
N ALA A 248 -4.27 7.58 -17.40
CA ALA A 248 -5.49 7.17 -16.74
C ALA A 248 -6.31 6.32 -17.71
N VAL A 249 -6.53 5.06 -17.35
CA VAL A 249 -7.35 4.13 -18.15
C VAL A 249 -8.78 4.67 -18.27
N ASP A 250 -9.22 5.41 -17.25
CA ASP A 250 -10.50 6.10 -17.21
C ASP A 250 -10.24 7.59 -16.94
N ALA A 251 -10.61 8.46 -17.88
CA ALA A 251 -10.49 9.91 -17.72
C ALA A 251 -11.24 10.37 -16.46
N GLY A 252 -10.52 11.02 -15.54
CA GLY A 252 -11.07 11.51 -14.27
C GLY A 252 -11.01 10.53 -13.10
N ALA A 253 -10.24 9.44 -13.23
CA ALA A 253 -9.97 8.56 -12.11
C ALA A 253 -9.36 9.34 -10.92
N PRO A 254 -9.86 9.14 -9.69
CA PRO A 254 -9.31 9.80 -8.51
C PRO A 254 -7.87 9.35 -8.24
N ALA A 255 -7.06 10.24 -7.66
CA ALA A 255 -5.64 9.97 -7.40
C ALA A 255 -5.40 8.79 -6.44
N ASP A 256 -6.35 8.51 -5.53
CA ASP A 256 -6.32 7.40 -4.59
C ASP A 256 -6.40 5.99 -5.23
N ARG A 257 -6.65 5.93 -6.53
CA ARG A 257 -6.54 4.66 -7.28
C ARG A 257 -5.11 4.16 -7.39
N PHE A 258 -4.13 5.05 -7.31
CA PHE A 258 -2.72 4.71 -7.45
C PHE A 258 -2.06 4.49 -6.11
N GLY A 259 -0.98 3.75 -6.15
CA GLY A 259 -0.08 3.60 -5.01
C GLY A 259 1.21 2.92 -5.41
N VAL A 260 2.08 2.78 -4.44
CA VAL A 260 3.43 2.26 -4.65
C VAL A 260 3.75 1.22 -3.59
N VAL A 261 4.34 0.14 -4.03
CA VAL A 261 5.02 -0.84 -3.17
C VAL A 261 6.51 -0.75 -3.44
N ALA A 262 7.29 -0.56 -2.38
CA ALA A 262 8.75 -0.62 -2.44
C ALA A 262 9.22 -1.80 -1.58
N PHE A 263 10.20 -2.60 -2.06
CA PHE A 263 10.65 -3.77 -1.33
C PHE A 263 12.12 -4.13 -1.61
N VAL A 264 12.70 -4.89 -0.67
CA VAL A 264 14.05 -5.47 -0.78
C VAL A 264 13.96 -6.98 -0.88
N GLU A 265 14.68 -7.54 -1.83
CA GLU A 265 14.74 -8.97 -2.13
C GLU A 265 16.17 -9.48 -2.15
N ASN A 266 16.40 -10.68 -1.64
CA ASN A 266 17.64 -11.42 -1.84
C ASN A 266 17.65 -11.99 -3.27
N ALA A 267 18.64 -11.56 -4.06
CA ALA A 267 18.71 -11.90 -5.50
C ALA A 267 18.99 -13.39 -5.75
N ALA A 268 19.61 -14.09 -4.80
CA ALA A 268 19.94 -15.50 -4.95
C ALA A 268 18.77 -16.43 -4.57
N THR A 269 17.94 -15.99 -3.64
CA THR A 269 16.87 -16.83 -3.06
C THR A 269 15.47 -16.32 -3.35
N SER A 270 15.33 -15.13 -3.91
CA SER A 270 14.08 -14.39 -4.10
C SER A 270 13.31 -14.14 -2.79
N ASP A 271 13.94 -14.31 -1.61
CA ASP A 271 13.30 -14.04 -0.33
C ASP A 271 13.13 -12.53 -0.16
N VAL A 272 11.89 -12.08 0.08
CA VAL A 272 11.59 -10.67 0.31
C VAL A 272 11.88 -10.35 1.78
N LEU A 273 12.88 -9.49 2.01
CA LEU A 273 13.35 -9.14 3.34
C LEU A 273 12.44 -8.14 4.04
N GLN A 274 11.88 -7.21 3.27
CA GLN A 274 10.95 -6.19 3.77
C GLN A 274 10.22 -5.50 2.62
N ALA A 275 9.02 -4.96 2.90
CA ALA A 275 8.28 -4.10 1.97
C ALA A 275 7.56 -2.96 2.70
N ALA A 276 7.31 -1.88 1.96
CA ALA A 276 6.45 -0.77 2.35
C ALA A 276 5.39 -0.54 1.28
N ASP A 277 4.18 -0.20 1.69
CA ASP A 277 3.03 0.09 0.82
C ASP A 277 2.51 1.50 1.12
N LEU A 278 2.33 2.30 0.09
CA LEU A 278 1.85 3.66 0.17
C LEU A 278 0.79 3.91 -0.89
N ALA A 279 -0.47 4.06 -0.47
CA ALA A 279 -1.51 4.59 -1.34
C ALA A 279 -1.24 6.08 -1.64
N ALA A 280 -1.54 6.51 -2.87
CA ALA A 280 -1.38 7.93 -3.22
C ALA A 280 -2.27 8.79 -2.32
N CYS A 281 -1.68 9.85 -1.78
CA CYS A 281 -2.38 10.82 -0.94
C CYS A 281 -3.03 11.91 -1.79
N HIS A 282 -4.00 12.61 -1.20
CA HIS A 282 -4.76 13.74 -1.81
C HIS A 282 -4.18 15.09 -1.40
#